data_1d85e6df00013916ead80f1c4abdcf91
#
_entry.id   1d85e6df00013916ead80f1c4abdcf91
#
_cell.length_a   1.000
_cell.length_b   1.000
_cell.length_c   1.000
_cell.angle_alpha   90.00
_cell.angle_beta   90.00
_cell.angle_gamma   90.00
#
_symmetry.space_group_name_H-M   'P 1'
#
loop_
_entity.id
_entity.type
_entity.pdbx_description
1 polymer ?
#
loop_
_entity_poly.entity_id
_entity_poly.type
_entity_poly.pdbx_seq_one_letter_code
_entity_poly.pdbx_strand_id
1 'polypeptide(L)'
;EMSRGLGDVYKRQFDGLEISKDTKLCEAYMGKYPVISISLKGINAATYEDAFDFAVRIMKKVARNVQFLLGSDALSDYDKLEYKELLNNNMSEAAFCGGLKILSELLEKHYGTKVVLLIDEYDVPLAKAFENGYYDQMIFLIHSLLEQALKTNDSLKFAVMTGCMRISKESIFTGLNNLKVLSITDERYDEYFGFTDTEVREMLKYYEIEDHYEEVKNWYDGYQFGGVEVYCPWDVLN
;
A
#
# COMPACT_ATOMS: atom_id res chain seq x y z
N GLU A 1 11.61 23.86 5.75
CA GLU A 1 12.51 23.11 6.66
C GLU A 1 12.03 21.67 6.91
N MET A 2 10.74 21.37 6.86
CA MET A 2 10.24 19.99 7.04
C MET A 2 10.55 19.03 5.87
N SER A 3 10.80 19.53 4.65
CA SER A 3 11.15 18.69 3.49
C SER A 3 12.52 18.02 3.58
N ARG A 4 13.46 18.59 4.37
CA ARG A 4 14.78 17.98 4.61
C ARG A 4 14.74 16.83 5.63
N GLY A 5 13.80 16.87 6.59
CA GLY A 5 13.72 15.86 7.65
C GLY A 5 13.10 14.53 7.22
N LEU A 6 12.10 14.55 6.36
CA LEU A 6 11.44 13.31 5.88
C LEU A 6 12.37 12.44 5.02
N GLY A 7 13.17 13.07 4.14
CA GLY A 7 14.11 12.34 3.29
C GLY A 7 15.21 11.59 4.06
N ASP A 8 15.73 12.17 5.15
CA ASP A 8 16.85 11.57 5.89
C ASP A 8 16.41 10.49 6.89
N VAL A 9 15.23 10.63 7.49
CA VAL A 9 14.68 9.61 8.41
C VAL A 9 14.32 8.34 7.63
N TYR A 10 13.69 8.47 6.46
CA TYR A 10 13.33 7.31 5.63
C TYR A 10 14.54 6.63 4.98
N LYS A 11 15.61 7.35 4.68
CA LYS A 11 16.85 6.75 4.16
C LYS A 11 17.47 5.77 5.15
N ARG A 12 17.43 6.07 6.44
CA ARG A 12 17.98 5.20 7.49
C ARG A 12 17.18 3.92 7.72
N GLN A 13 15.91 3.87 7.32
CA GLN A 13 15.09 2.65 7.44
C GLN A 13 15.59 1.50 6.58
N PHE A 14 16.35 1.79 5.54
CA PHE A 14 16.90 0.78 4.62
C PHE A 14 18.37 0.46 4.92
N ASP A 15 18.99 1.14 5.91
CA ASP A 15 20.39 0.90 6.28
C ASP A 15 20.54 -0.53 6.79
N GLY A 16 21.50 -1.27 6.22
CA GLY A 16 21.77 -2.67 6.57
C GLY A 16 20.89 -3.70 5.87
N LEU A 17 19.84 -3.29 5.16
CA LEU A 17 19.03 -4.20 4.35
C LEU A 17 19.68 -4.46 2.99
N GLU A 18 19.37 -5.63 2.37
CA GLU A 18 19.89 -6.01 1.05
C GLU A 18 19.66 -4.93 -0.01
N ILE A 19 18.48 -4.31 -0.02
CA ILE A 19 18.14 -3.22 -0.95
C ILE A 19 19.11 -2.04 -0.87
N SER A 20 19.73 -1.79 0.28
CA SER A 20 20.70 -0.70 0.44
C SER A 20 22.01 -0.94 -0.32
N LYS A 21 22.28 -2.18 -0.71
CA LYS A 21 23.45 -2.56 -1.53
C LYS A 21 23.27 -2.17 -3.02
N ASP A 22 22.03 -2.03 -3.50
CA ASP A 22 21.73 -1.49 -4.83
C ASP A 22 21.78 0.04 -4.81
N THR A 23 22.99 0.58 -4.86
CA THR A 23 23.22 2.03 -4.82
C THR A 23 22.54 2.77 -5.96
N LYS A 24 22.45 2.18 -7.15
CA LYS A 24 21.79 2.80 -8.32
C LYS A 24 20.29 2.94 -8.11
N LEU A 25 19.66 1.90 -7.57
CA LEU A 25 18.23 1.95 -7.26
C LEU A 25 17.96 2.96 -6.13
N CYS A 26 18.78 2.95 -5.08
CA CYS A 26 18.67 3.90 -3.98
C CYS A 26 18.84 5.35 -4.47
N GLU A 27 19.83 5.64 -5.29
CA GLU A 27 20.03 6.96 -5.88
C GLU A 27 18.88 7.41 -6.79
N ALA A 28 18.26 6.48 -7.52
CA ALA A 28 17.18 6.79 -8.44
C ALA A 28 15.83 7.04 -7.74
N TYR A 29 15.54 6.37 -6.62
CA TYR A 29 14.21 6.34 -6.03
C TYR A 29 14.12 6.82 -4.59
N MET A 30 15.13 6.55 -3.75
CA MET A 30 15.06 6.81 -2.32
C MET A 30 14.97 8.30 -2.01
N GLY A 31 13.85 8.73 -1.44
CA GLY A 31 13.57 10.14 -1.11
C GLY A 31 13.40 11.07 -2.33
N LYS A 32 13.14 10.51 -3.53
CA LYS A 32 12.97 11.31 -4.76
C LYS A 32 11.51 11.60 -5.10
N TYR A 33 10.60 10.85 -4.57
CA TYR A 33 9.17 10.94 -4.87
C TYR A 33 8.35 11.10 -3.59
N PRO A 34 7.32 11.92 -3.57
CA PRO A 34 6.33 11.89 -2.50
C PRO A 34 5.57 10.56 -2.56
N VAL A 35 5.28 9.99 -1.40
CA VAL A 35 4.59 8.71 -1.26
C VAL A 35 3.28 8.91 -0.52
N ILE A 36 2.19 8.44 -1.10
CA ILE A 36 0.89 8.29 -0.43
C ILE A 36 0.74 6.81 -0.09
N SER A 37 0.61 6.50 1.19
CA SER A 37 0.33 5.14 1.67
C SER A 37 -1.04 5.10 2.34
N ILE A 38 -1.87 4.15 1.91
CA ILE A 38 -3.21 3.90 2.45
C ILE A 38 -3.41 2.40 2.67
N SER A 39 -3.87 2.01 3.85
CA SER A 39 -4.35 0.64 4.10
C SER A 39 -5.86 0.66 4.25
N LEU A 40 -6.54 -0.20 3.49
CA LEU A 40 -8.00 -0.33 3.53
C LEU A 40 -8.48 -1.36 4.57
N LYS A 41 -7.56 -1.96 5.35
CA LYS A 41 -7.85 -2.96 6.41
C LYS A 41 -8.92 -2.52 7.39
N GLY A 42 -8.96 -1.22 7.72
CA GLY A 42 -9.88 -0.69 8.71
C GLY A 42 -11.33 -0.54 8.23
N ILE A 43 -11.63 -0.80 6.96
CA ILE A 43 -12.99 -0.75 6.42
C ILE A 43 -13.67 -2.09 6.70
N ASN A 44 -14.20 -2.23 7.91
CA ASN A 44 -14.85 -3.46 8.38
C ASN A 44 -16.06 -3.08 9.24
N ALA A 45 -17.27 -3.23 8.70
CA ALA A 45 -18.50 -2.89 9.37
C ALA A 45 -19.66 -3.81 8.95
N ALA A 46 -20.74 -3.80 9.71
CA ALA A 46 -21.93 -4.60 9.43
C ALA A 46 -22.84 -3.97 8.36
N THR A 47 -22.73 -2.66 8.13
CA THR A 47 -23.51 -1.91 7.14
C THR A 47 -22.61 -1.15 6.19
N TYR A 48 -23.13 -0.80 5.01
CA TYR A 48 -22.41 0.03 4.05
C TYR A 48 -22.11 1.43 4.59
N GLU A 49 -23.09 2.03 5.26
CA GLU A 49 -22.98 3.36 5.84
C GLU A 49 -21.84 3.45 6.86
N ASP A 50 -21.76 2.50 7.78
CA ASP A 50 -20.66 2.42 8.76
C ASP A 50 -19.31 2.13 8.07
N ALA A 51 -19.30 1.28 7.05
CA ALA A 51 -18.09 0.98 6.26
C ALA A 51 -17.59 2.22 5.52
N PHE A 52 -18.50 3.01 4.95
CA PHE A 52 -18.15 4.28 4.31
C PHE A 52 -17.60 5.31 5.33
N ASP A 53 -18.17 5.39 6.51
CA ASP A 53 -17.64 6.23 7.60
C ASP A 53 -16.21 5.85 7.98
N PHE A 54 -15.89 4.55 8.04
CA PHE A 54 -14.51 4.10 8.23
C PHE A 54 -13.60 4.48 7.06
N ALA A 55 -14.08 4.35 5.82
CA ALA A 55 -13.34 4.76 4.63
C ALA A 55 -13.01 6.27 4.67
N VAL A 56 -13.98 7.11 5.03
CA VAL A 56 -13.78 8.55 5.21
C VAL A 56 -12.71 8.84 6.28
N ARG A 57 -12.75 8.15 7.42
CA ARG A 57 -11.73 8.33 8.48
C ARG A 57 -10.34 7.96 8.01
N ILE A 58 -10.20 6.90 7.22
CA ILE A 58 -8.92 6.48 6.62
C ILE A 58 -8.43 7.55 5.65
N MET A 59 -9.26 8.01 4.71
CA MET A 59 -8.89 9.06 3.76
C MET A 59 -8.47 10.35 4.47
N LYS A 60 -9.21 10.75 5.51
CA LYS A 60 -8.84 11.92 6.34
C LYS A 60 -7.49 11.75 7.03
N LYS A 61 -7.18 10.53 7.52
CA LYS A 61 -5.87 10.24 8.12
C LYS A 61 -4.75 10.41 7.09
N VAL A 62 -4.95 9.90 5.87
CA VAL A 62 -3.99 10.08 4.76
C VAL A 62 -3.83 11.56 4.42
N ALA A 63 -4.93 12.30 4.27
CA ALA A 63 -4.88 13.73 4.00
C ALA A 63 -4.14 14.48 5.12
N ARG A 64 -4.38 14.19 6.39
CA ARG A 64 -3.69 14.86 7.52
C ARG A 64 -2.17 14.70 7.49
N ASN A 65 -1.65 13.60 6.97
CA ASN A 65 -0.20 13.38 6.87
C ASN A 65 0.49 14.41 5.95
N VAL A 66 -0.27 15.05 5.07
CA VAL A 66 0.22 16.06 4.12
C VAL A 66 -0.38 17.45 4.38
N GLN A 67 -0.76 17.74 5.63
CA GLN A 67 -1.43 19.00 6.01
C GLN A 67 -0.57 20.24 5.75
N PHE A 68 0.74 20.10 5.57
CA PHE A 68 1.63 21.18 5.17
C PHE A 68 1.25 21.81 3.81
N LEU A 69 0.50 21.09 2.97
CA LEU A 69 -0.01 21.60 1.68
C LEU A 69 -0.86 22.86 1.84
N LEU A 70 -1.55 23.05 2.98
CA LEU A 70 -2.30 24.29 3.26
C LEU A 70 -1.42 25.53 3.32
N GLY A 71 -0.15 25.38 3.70
CA GLY A 71 0.86 26.46 3.72
C GLY A 71 1.72 26.55 2.45
N SER A 72 1.44 25.75 1.44
CA SER A 72 2.22 25.73 0.21
C SER A 72 1.93 26.95 -0.67
N ASP A 73 2.99 27.64 -1.09
CA ASP A 73 2.90 28.75 -2.06
C ASP A 73 2.71 28.27 -3.51
N ALA A 74 2.97 26.98 -3.78
CA ALA A 74 2.74 26.36 -5.08
C ALA A 74 1.27 26.02 -5.36
N LEU A 75 0.42 26.07 -4.32
CA LEU A 75 -1.01 25.75 -4.43
C LEU A 75 -1.86 27.01 -4.44
N SER A 76 -2.81 27.05 -5.39
CA SER A 76 -3.84 28.11 -5.44
C SER A 76 -4.83 27.97 -4.26
N ASP A 77 -5.63 29.02 -4.05
CA ASP A 77 -6.72 28.97 -3.05
C ASP A 77 -7.76 27.90 -3.40
N TYR A 78 -7.99 27.64 -4.70
CA TYR A 78 -8.88 26.59 -5.17
C TYR A 78 -8.32 25.20 -4.79
N ASP A 79 -7.04 24.95 -5.03
CA ASP A 79 -6.38 23.70 -4.63
C ASP A 79 -6.49 23.45 -3.12
N LYS A 80 -6.32 24.50 -2.34
CA LYS A 80 -6.47 24.44 -0.87
C LYS A 80 -7.91 24.19 -0.44
N LEU A 81 -8.89 24.66 -1.23
CA LEU A 81 -10.30 24.38 -0.97
C LEU A 81 -10.63 22.92 -1.25
N GLU A 82 -10.19 22.35 -2.38
CA GLU A 82 -10.35 20.92 -2.68
C GLU A 82 -9.70 20.05 -1.60
N TYR A 83 -8.51 20.41 -1.17
CA TYR A 83 -7.85 19.69 -0.08
C TYR A 83 -8.67 19.71 1.22
N LYS A 84 -9.31 20.81 1.57
CA LYS A 84 -10.16 20.93 2.76
C LYS A 84 -11.37 20.00 2.72
N GLU A 85 -11.90 19.68 1.54
CA GLU A 85 -12.98 18.70 1.38
C GLU A 85 -12.54 17.31 1.88
N LEU A 86 -11.27 16.92 1.67
CA LEU A 86 -10.72 15.66 2.15
C LEU A 86 -10.51 15.63 3.68
N LEU A 87 -10.60 16.77 4.35
CA LEU A 87 -10.55 16.87 5.82
C LEU A 87 -11.95 16.93 6.46
N ASN A 88 -13.01 17.02 5.65
CA ASN A 88 -14.37 17.11 6.14
C ASN A 88 -14.85 15.78 6.75
N ASN A 89 -15.65 15.84 7.83
CA ASN A 89 -16.28 14.67 8.41
C ASN A 89 -17.42 14.13 7.54
N ASN A 90 -18.08 15.01 6.79
CA ASN A 90 -19.19 14.67 5.90
C ASN A 90 -18.68 14.59 4.44
N MET A 91 -17.53 13.95 4.23
CA MET A 91 -16.98 13.71 2.89
C MET A 91 -17.98 12.92 2.05
N SER A 92 -18.28 13.38 0.84
CA SER A 92 -19.13 12.64 -0.09
C SER A 92 -18.39 11.44 -0.69
N GLU A 93 -19.12 10.45 -1.21
CA GLU A 93 -18.52 9.32 -1.95
C GLU A 93 -17.68 9.82 -3.13
N ALA A 94 -18.16 10.84 -3.86
CA ALA A 94 -17.41 11.42 -4.97
C ALA A 94 -16.08 12.03 -4.51
N ALA A 95 -16.04 12.74 -3.39
CA ALA A 95 -14.82 13.30 -2.81
C ALA A 95 -13.87 12.19 -2.31
N PHE A 96 -14.43 11.13 -1.71
CA PHE A 96 -13.63 9.95 -1.31
C PHE A 96 -12.99 9.27 -2.53
N CYS A 97 -13.76 8.97 -3.57
CA CYS A 97 -13.27 8.33 -4.79
C CYS A 97 -12.18 9.15 -5.50
N GLY A 98 -12.31 10.49 -5.49
CA GLY A 98 -11.31 11.41 -6.06
C GLY A 98 -10.11 11.67 -5.15
N GLY A 99 -10.18 11.30 -3.88
CA GLY A 99 -9.25 11.75 -2.84
C GLY A 99 -7.78 11.44 -3.12
N LEU A 100 -7.45 10.22 -3.52
CA LEU A 100 -6.06 9.83 -3.83
C LEU A 100 -5.52 10.56 -5.06
N LYS A 101 -6.36 10.81 -6.07
CA LYS A 101 -6.00 11.59 -7.25
C LYS A 101 -5.72 13.04 -6.86
N ILE A 102 -6.64 13.68 -6.15
CA ILE A 102 -6.48 15.05 -5.66
C ILE A 102 -5.19 15.20 -4.86
N LEU A 103 -4.93 14.31 -3.90
CA LEU A 103 -3.69 14.34 -3.12
C LEU A 103 -2.45 14.18 -3.99
N SER A 104 -2.50 13.33 -5.03
CA SER A 104 -1.39 13.17 -5.98
C SER A 104 -1.11 14.45 -6.76
N GLU A 105 -2.14 15.10 -7.29
CA GLU A 105 -2.04 16.35 -8.04
C GLU A 105 -1.49 17.49 -7.17
N LEU A 106 -1.96 17.62 -5.94
CA LEU A 106 -1.49 18.63 -5.01
C LEU A 106 -0.03 18.42 -4.58
N LEU A 107 0.37 17.17 -4.35
CA LEU A 107 1.75 16.82 -4.03
C LEU A 107 2.68 17.04 -5.22
N GLU A 108 2.25 16.70 -6.45
CA GLU A 108 3.05 17.00 -7.64
C GLU A 108 3.22 18.50 -7.84
N LYS A 109 2.17 19.30 -7.67
CA LYS A 109 2.28 20.76 -7.70
C LYS A 109 3.27 21.31 -6.67
N HIS A 110 3.24 20.76 -5.46
CA HIS A 110 4.12 21.20 -4.37
C HIS A 110 5.59 20.80 -4.58
N TYR A 111 5.86 19.54 -4.97
CA TYR A 111 7.21 19.00 -5.08
C TYR A 111 7.82 19.07 -6.49
N GLY A 112 7.01 19.34 -7.52
CA GLY A 112 7.45 19.32 -8.92
C GLY A 112 7.77 17.94 -9.45
N THR A 113 7.32 16.87 -8.78
CA THR A 113 7.57 15.48 -9.17
C THR A 113 6.38 14.58 -8.88
N LYS A 114 6.22 13.55 -9.71
CA LYS A 114 5.10 12.60 -9.62
C LYS A 114 5.12 11.81 -8.32
N VAL A 115 3.97 11.24 -7.98
CA VAL A 115 3.69 10.57 -6.70
C VAL A 115 3.75 9.06 -6.86
N VAL A 116 4.21 8.36 -5.83
CA VAL A 116 4.07 6.90 -5.66
C VAL A 116 2.87 6.62 -4.77
N LEU A 117 1.99 5.69 -5.18
CA LEU A 117 0.87 5.22 -4.38
C LEU A 117 1.15 3.80 -3.86
N LEU A 118 0.98 3.62 -2.55
CA LEU A 118 1.02 2.31 -1.89
C LEU A 118 -0.36 2.05 -1.28
N ILE A 119 -1.06 1.03 -1.80
CA ILE A 119 -2.43 0.67 -1.38
C ILE A 119 -2.38 -0.74 -0.80
N ASP A 120 -2.62 -0.85 0.49
CA ASP A 120 -2.53 -2.11 1.21
C ASP A 120 -3.91 -2.66 1.55
N GLU A 121 -4.04 -3.99 1.47
CA GLU A 121 -5.24 -4.74 1.84
C GLU A 121 -6.52 -4.24 1.13
N TYR A 122 -6.43 -4.03 -0.20
CA TYR A 122 -7.54 -3.53 -1.00
C TYR A 122 -8.76 -4.46 -1.02
N ASP A 123 -8.58 -5.72 -0.72
CA ASP A 123 -9.59 -6.79 -0.75
C ASP A 123 -10.40 -6.90 0.55
N VAL A 124 -9.88 -6.43 1.68
CA VAL A 124 -10.55 -6.54 2.99
C VAL A 124 -11.96 -5.91 3.00
N PRO A 125 -12.17 -4.68 2.48
CA PRO A 125 -13.51 -4.09 2.43
C PRO A 125 -14.52 -4.94 1.66
N LEU A 126 -14.05 -5.60 0.62
CA LEU A 126 -14.90 -6.42 -0.27
C LEU A 126 -15.26 -7.75 0.36
N ALA A 127 -14.30 -8.39 1.04
CA ALA A 127 -14.56 -9.60 1.81
C ALA A 127 -15.62 -9.34 2.89
N LYS A 128 -15.47 -8.24 3.62
CA LYS A 128 -16.41 -7.86 4.68
C LYS A 128 -17.79 -7.46 4.13
N ALA A 129 -17.81 -6.77 3.00
CA ALA A 129 -19.06 -6.44 2.32
C ALA A 129 -19.80 -7.68 1.81
N PHE A 130 -19.06 -8.69 1.33
CA PHE A 130 -19.64 -9.97 0.92
C PHE A 130 -20.26 -10.71 2.11
N GLU A 131 -19.55 -10.81 3.23
CA GLU A 131 -20.03 -11.44 4.46
C GLU A 131 -21.33 -10.77 5.00
N ASN A 132 -21.46 -9.44 4.81
CA ASN A 132 -22.55 -8.64 5.39
C ASN A 132 -23.61 -8.20 4.35
N GLY A 133 -23.53 -8.61 3.09
CA GLY A 133 -24.58 -8.44 2.09
C GLY A 133 -24.64 -7.07 1.40
N TYR A 134 -23.58 -6.24 1.47
CA TYR A 134 -23.49 -4.95 0.76
C TYR A 134 -22.34 -4.90 -0.27
N TYR A 135 -22.01 -6.07 -0.84
CA TYR A 135 -20.88 -6.23 -1.76
C TYR A 135 -20.95 -5.31 -2.99
N ASP A 136 -22.13 -5.18 -3.62
CA ASP A 136 -22.29 -4.38 -4.85
C ASP A 136 -22.00 -2.90 -4.63
N GLN A 137 -22.37 -2.36 -3.47
CA GLN A 137 -22.10 -0.97 -3.11
C GLN A 137 -20.60 -0.77 -2.84
N MET A 138 -19.98 -1.69 -2.10
CA MET A 138 -18.57 -1.59 -1.76
C MET A 138 -17.66 -1.77 -2.97
N ILE A 139 -17.98 -2.71 -3.87
CA ILE A 139 -17.17 -2.91 -5.07
C ILE A 139 -17.22 -1.68 -5.98
N PHE A 140 -18.36 -1.03 -6.10
CA PHE A 140 -18.49 0.21 -6.85
C PHE A 140 -17.63 1.33 -6.25
N LEU A 141 -17.65 1.48 -4.92
CA LEU A 141 -16.86 2.48 -4.20
C LEU A 141 -15.36 2.26 -4.40
N ILE A 142 -14.88 1.03 -4.16
CA ILE A 142 -13.44 0.71 -4.27
C ILE A 142 -12.98 0.76 -5.74
N HIS A 143 -13.79 0.25 -6.67
CA HIS A 143 -13.48 0.38 -8.10
C HIS A 143 -13.33 1.85 -8.52
N SER A 144 -14.26 2.72 -8.11
CA SER A 144 -14.24 4.13 -8.45
C SER A 144 -13.01 4.84 -7.85
N LEU A 145 -12.63 4.52 -6.62
CA LEU A 145 -11.40 5.01 -5.98
C LEU A 145 -10.16 4.61 -6.79
N LEU A 146 -10.04 3.32 -7.12
CA LEU A 146 -8.89 2.78 -7.85
C LEU A 146 -8.84 3.28 -9.29
N GLU A 147 -9.96 3.39 -9.97
CA GLU A 147 -10.01 3.92 -11.34
C GLU A 147 -9.50 5.36 -11.40
N GLN A 148 -9.95 6.23 -10.50
CA GLN A 148 -9.49 7.61 -10.46
C GLN A 148 -8.01 7.72 -10.05
N ALA A 149 -7.58 6.93 -9.07
CA ALA A 149 -6.21 6.97 -8.56
C ALA A 149 -5.17 6.40 -9.55
N LEU A 150 -5.54 5.39 -10.36
CA LEU A 150 -4.58 4.60 -11.15
C LEU A 150 -4.69 4.82 -12.66
N LYS A 151 -5.91 5.08 -13.19
CA LYS A 151 -6.13 5.19 -14.63
C LYS A 151 -6.10 6.63 -15.14
N THR A 152 -6.72 7.54 -14.40
CA THR A 152 -6.90 8.94 -14.83
C THR A 152 -6.08 9.92 -14.00
N ASN A 153 -4.95 9.46 -13.45
CA ASN A 153 -4.07 10.23 -12.58
C ASN A 153 -2.73 10.49 -13.28
N ASP A 154 -2.59 11.63 -13.93
CA ASP A 154 -1.36 12.02 -14.62
C ASP A 154 -0.21 12.32 -13.66
N SER A 155 -0.51 12.60 -12.40
CA SER A 155 0.46 12.83 -11.33
C SER A 155 1.05 11.53 -10.75
N LEU A 156 0.57 10.37 -11.22
CA LEU A 156 1.06 9.08 -10.76
C LEU A 156 2.39 8.69 -11.43
N LYS A 157 3.40 8.34 -10.62
CA LYS A 157 4.65 7.72 -11.09
C LYS A 157 4.47 6.22 -11.30
N PHE A 158 4.06 5.52 -10.25
CA PHE A 158 3.61 4.13 -10.22
C PHE A 158 2.83 3.86 -8.93
N ALA A 159 2.13 2.73 -8.91
CA ALA A 159 1.45 2.25 -7.71
C ALA A 159 1.79 0.79 -7.42
N VAL A 160 1.78 0.45 -6.14
CA VAL A 160 1.81 -0.94 -5.68
C VAL A 160 0.57 -1.17 -4.84
N MET A 161 -0.13 -2.28 -5.13
CA MET A 161 -1.30 -2.70 -4.37
C MET A 161 -1.06 -4.10 -3.83
N THR A 162 -1.45 -4.34 -2.58
CA THR A 162 -1.39 -5.65 -1.93
C THR A 162 -2.76 -6.10 -1.44
N GLY A 163 -2.97 -7.41 -1.40
CA GLY A 163 -4.16 -8.05 -0.87
C GLY A 163 -3.97 -9.55 -0.75
N CYS A 164 -4.71 -10.20 0.14
CA CYS A 164 -4.66 -11.65 0.35
C CYS A 164 -5.49 -12.42 -0.67
N MET A 165 -6.58 -11.81 -1.18
CA MET A 165 -7.48 -12.46 -2.12
C MET A 165 -7.33 -11.88 -3.52
N ARG A 166 -7.24 -12.77 -4.50
CA ARG A 166 -7.37 -12.39 -5.89
C ARG A 166 -8.83 -12.18 -6.22
N ILE A 167 -9.30 -10.95 -6.16
CA ILE A 167 -10.64 -10.61 -6.64
C ILE A 167 -10.63 -10.69 -8.17
N SER A 168 -11.66 -11.28 -8.76
CA SER A 168 -11.72 -11.51 -10.20
C SER A 168 -11.50 -10.19 -10.96
N LYS A 169 -10.68 -10.24 -12.03
CA LYS A 169 -10.38 -9.06 -12.86
C LYS A 169 -11.63 -8.34 -13.38
N GLU A 170 -12.74 -9.06 -13.50
CA GLU A 170 -13.98 -8.59 -14.10
C GLU A 170 -14.76 -7.61 -13.21
N SER A 171 -14.43 -7.51 -11.93
CA SER A 171 -15.18 -6.64 -11.01
C SER A 171 -14.45 -5.37 -10.57
N ILE A 172 -13.19 -5.46 -10.14
CA ILE A 172 -12.43 -4.29 -9.62
C ILE A 172 -11.47 -3.72 -10.65
N PHE A 173 -10.83 -4.58 -11.43
CA PHE A 173 -9.74 -4.18 -12.32
C PHE A 173 -10.19 -3.97 -13.76
N THR A 174 -11.49 -4.04 -14.04
CA THR A 174 -12.05 -3.71 -15.35
C THR A 174 -11.68 -2.28 -15.73
N GLY A 175 -10.97 -2.14 -16.85
CA GLY A 175 -10.53 -0.82 -17.32
C GLY A 175 -9.15 -0.37 -16.82
N LEU A 176 -8.49 -1.08 -15.90
CA LEU A 176 -7.11 -0.83 -15.51
C LEU A 176 -6.16 -1.65 -16.43
N ASN A 177 -5.87 -1.08 -17.61
CA ASN A 177 -5.16 -1.82 -18.68
C ASN A 177 -3.67 -2.08 -18.39
N ASN A 178 -3.06 -1.35 -17.46
CA ASN A 178 -1.60 -1.41 -17.20
C ASN A 178 -1.26 -2.12 -15.87
N LEU A 179 -2.21 -2.85 -15.29
CA LEU A 179 -2.00 -3.56 -14.05
C LEU A 179 -1.24 -4.88 -14.30
N LYS A 180 -0.08 -5.02 -13.64
CA LYS A 180 0.62 -6.31 -13.54
C LYS A 180 0.24 -6.97 -12.23
N VAL A 181 -0.47 -8.09 -12.32
CA VAL A 181 -0.85 -8.89 -11.14
C VAL A 181 0.19 -9.98 -10.95
N LEU A 182 0.69 -10.09 -9.73
CA LEU A 182 1.58 -11.15 -9.27
C LEU A 182 0.90 -11.89 -8.12
N SER A 183 1.05 -13.19 -8.07
CA SER A 183 0.49 -14.06 -7.04
C SER A 183 1.57 -14.99 -6.50
N ILE A 184 1.24 -15.74 -5.47
CA ILE A 184 2.14 -16.74 -4.89
C ILE A 184 2.61 -17.83 -5.87
N THR A 185 1.99 -17.95 -7.05
CA THR A 185 2.39 -18.89 -8.11
C THR A 185 3.37 -18.30 -9.12
N ASP A 186 3.67 -17.00 -9.02
CA ASP A 186 4.59 -16.33 -9.92
C ASP A 186 6.02 -16.43 -9.38
N GLU A 187 7.00 -16.72 -10.25
CA GLU A 187 8.43 -16.80 -9.89
C GLU A 187 9.03 -15.43 -9.58
N ARG A 188 8.35 -14.34 -9.98
CA ARG A 188 8.86 -12.99 -9.73
C ARG A 188 8.53 -12.57 -8.32
N TYR A 189 9.53 -12.28 -7.52
CA TYR A 189 9.45 -11.87 -6.10
C TYR A 189 9.02 -12.98 -5.14
N ASP A 190 9.14 -14.24 -5.53
CA ASP A 190 8.72 -15.39 -4.75
C ASP A 190 9.51 -15.55 -3.43
N GLU A 191 10.75 -15.08 -3.37
CA GLU A 191 11.60 -15.11 -2.16
C GLU A 191 11.39 -13.93 -1.18
N TYR A 192 10.49 -12.96 -1.48
CA TYR A 192 10.37 -11.74 -0.67
C TYR A 192 9.21 -11.72 0.32
N PHE A 193 8.33 -12.73 0.30
CA PHE A 193 7.12 -12.74 1.13
C PHE A 193 7.10 -13.85 2.19
N GLY A 194 8.24 -14.40 2.51
CA GLY A 194 8.47 -15.38 3.55
C GLY A 194 9.95 -15.41 3.91
N PHE A 195 10.37 -16.26 4.85
CA PHE A 195 11.76 -16.56 5.04
C PHE A 195 12.18 -17.70 4.12
N THR A 196 13.29 -17.53 3.44
CA THR A 196 13.92 -18.61 2.67
C THR A 196 14.63 -19.59 3.61
N ASP A 197 14.91 -20.81 3.13
CA ASP A 197 15.64 -21.80 3.90
C ASP A 197 17.02 -21.28 4.37
N THR A 198 17.69 -20.51 3.53
CA THR A 198 18.97 -19.88 3.86
C THR A 198 18.83 -18.90 5.02
N GLU A 199 17.80 -18.02 4.99
CA GLU A 199 17.56 -17.06 6.06
C GLU A 199 17.20 -17.73 7.38
N VAL A 200 16.43 -18.82 7.34
CA VAL A 200 16.10 -19.60 8.54
C VAL A 200 17.37 -20.21 9.14
N ARG A 201 18.25 -20.80 8.33
CA ARG A 201 19.53 -21.34 8.81
C ARG A 201 20.43 -20.26 9.40
N GLU A 202 20.52 -19.11 8.76
CA GLU A 202 21.31 -17.98 9.28
C GLU A 202 20.75 -17.47 10.62
N MET A 203 19.42 -17.43 10.75
CA MET A 203 18.74 -17.03 11.97
C MET A 203 19.03 -18.03 13.12
N LEU A 204 18.87 -19.33 12.88
CA LEU A 204 19.17 -20.36 13.86
C LEU A 204 20.64 -20.31 14.31
N LYS A 205 21.56 -20.07 13.36
CA LYS A 205 22.99 -19.87 13.66
C LYS A 205 23.23 -18.63 14.51
N TYR A 206 22.55 -17.52 14.22
CA TYR A 206 22.69 -16.29 15.01
C TYR A 206 22.27 -16.49 16.47
N TYR A 207 21.25 -17.34 16.71
CA TYR A 207 20.78 -17.67 18.06
C TYR A 207 21.46 -18.89 18.68
N GLU A 208 22.47 -19.47 18.01
CA GLU A 208 23.23 -20.65 18.48
C GLU A 208 22.34 -21.89 18.73
N ILE A 209 21.34 -22.11 17.86
CA ILE A 209 20.38 -23.22 17.92
C ILE A 209 20.26 -23.98 16.59
N GLU A 210 21.37 -24.10 15.84
CA GLU A 210 21.40 -24.78 14.54
C GLU A 210 20.94 -26.24 14.60
N ASP A 211 21.15 -26.90 15.74
CA ASP A 211 20.78 -28.31 15.97
C ASP A 211 19.24 -28.50 15.84
N HIS A 212 18.43 -27.44 16.00
CA HIS A 212 16.97 -27.48 15.85
C HIS A 212 16.47 -27.28 14.41
N TYR A 213 17.37 -27.16 13.43
CA TYR A 213 16.96 -26.89 12.05
C TYR A 213 15.97 -27.92 11.50
N GLU A 214 16.23 -29.24 11.69
CA GLU A 214 15.31 -30.28 11.18
C GLU A 214 13.95 -30.24 11.88
N GLU A 215 13.90 -29.83 13.13
CA GLU A 215 12.66 -29.65 13.87
C GLU A 215 11.88 -28.45 13.31
N VAL A 216 12.51 -27.28 13.13
CA VAL A 216 11.93 -26.08 12.54
C VAL A 216 11.43 -26.39 11.13
N LYS A 217 12.22 -27.09 10.31
CA LYS A 217 11.84 -27.49 8.97
C LYS A 217 10.59 -28.36 8.97
N ASN A 218 10.56 -29.40 9.82
CA ASN A 218 9.41 -30.31 9.88
C ASN A 218 8.11 -29.65 10.35
N TRP A 219 8.19 -28.60 11.18
CA TRP A 219 7.02 -27.92 11.72
C TRP A 219 6.54 -26.77 10.86
N TYR A 220 7.44 -26.02 10.21
CA TYR A 220 7.15 -24.71 9.63
C TYR A 220 7.45 -24.59 8.12
N ASP A 221 8.10 -25.59 7.51
CA ASP A 221 8.23 -25.71 6.07
C ASP A 221 6.90 -26.19 5.46
N GLY A 222 6.49 -25.61 4.35
CA GLY A 222 5.27 -26.09 3.68
C GLY A 222 4.61 -25.06 2.75
N TYR A 223 5.20 -23.91 2.59
CA TYR A 223 4.72 -22.94 1.60
C TYR A 223 5.68 -22.91 0.41
N GLN A 224 5.11 -23.06 -0.78
CA GLN A 224 5.85 -22.87 -2.03
C GLN A 224 5.31 -21.62 -2.75
N PHE A 225 6.18 -20.63 -2.93
CA PHE A 225 5.90 -19.44 -3.72
C PHE A 225 6.73 -19.51 -5.00
N GLY A 226 6.03 -19.50 -6.18
CA GLY A 226 6.73 -19.67 -7.46
C GLY A 226 7.63 -20.92 -7.48
N GLY A 227 8.94 -20.71 -7.53
CA GLY A 227 9.96 -21.75 -7.51
C GLY A 227 10.65 -21.95 -6.16
N VAL A 228 10.30 -21.19 -5.11
CA VAL A 228 11.01 -21.13 -3.83
C VAL A 228 10.16 -21.67 -2.69
N GLU A 229 10.77 -22.53 -1.85
CA GLU A 229 10.20 -22.91 -0.56
C GLU A 229 10.41 -21.78 0.44
N VAL A 230 9.33 -21.37 1.12
CA VAL A 230 9.36 -20.30 2.10
C VAL A 230 8.67 -20.70 3.38
N TYR A 231 9.16 -20.16 4.48
CA TYR A 231 8.61 -20.33 5.82
C TYR A 231 7.77 -19.11 6.18
N CYS A 232 6.65 -19.32 6.87
CA CYS A 232 5.85 -18.23 7.43
C CYS A 232 6.66 -17.52 8.52
N PRO A 233 6.92 -16.21 8.40
CA PRO A 233 7.74 -15.49 9.37
C PRO A 233 7.14 -15.51 10.79
N TRP A 234 5.83 -15.49 10.91
CA TRP A 234 5.16 -15.56 12.21
C TRP A 234 5.44 -16.88 12.93
N ASP A 235 5.37 -17.99 12.20
CA ASP A 235 5.53 -19.33 12.78
C ASP A 235 6.97 -19.59 13.20
N VAL A 236 7.94 -19.07 12.45
CA VAL A 236 9.37 -19.22 12.76
C VAL A 236 9.81 -18.36 13.96
N LEU A 237 9.15 -17.19 14.16
CA LEU A 237 9.55 -16.22 15.19
C LEU A 237 8.83 -16.43 16.54
N ASN A 238 7.77 -17.24 16.61
CA ASN A 238 6.96 -17.47 17.81
C ASN A 238 6.93 -18.94 18.22
#